data_16e6666651d91c237027e8e7a991b3e9
#
_entry.id   16e6666651d91c237027e8e7a991b3e9
#
_cell.length_a   1.000
_cell.length_b   1.000
_cell.length_c   1.000
_cell.angle_alpha   90.00
_cell.angle_beta   90.00
_cell.angle_gamma   90.00
#
_symmetry.space_group_name_H-M   'P 1'
#
loop_
_entity.id
_entity.type
_entity.pdbx_description
1 polymer ?
#
loop_
_entity_poly.entity_id
_entity_poly.type
_entity_poly.pdbx_seq_one_letter_code
_entity_poly.pdbx_strand_id
1 'polypeptide(L)'
;LRDGDNERYLGKGVTRAVENVNEKIAYELEGLDALDQSLIDETLIALDGTENKSDLGANALLAVSLAAARAAAAFQEMPLYRYIGGANARVLPVPMMNIINGGAHADNNVDFQEFMIM
;
A
#
# COMPACT_ATOMS: atom_id res chain seq x y z
N LEU A 1 -6.78 5.81 5.50
CA LEU A 1 -7.92 5.92 6.38
C LEU A 1 -7.51 5.54 7.80
N ARG A 2 -7.89 6.36 8.79
CA ARG A 2 -7.65 6.15 10.22
C ARG A 2 -8.98 6.18 10.96
N ASP A 3 -9.04 5.50 12.12
CA ASP A 3 -10.27 5.41 12.92
C ASP A 3 -10.61 6.73 13.61
N GLY A 4 -9.61 7.55 13.93
CA GLY A 4 -9.75 8.83 14.64
C GLY A 4 -9.98 8.70 16.15
N ASP A 5 -9.84 7.49 16.69
CA ASP A 5 -9.94 7.22 18.13
C ASP A 5 -8.57 7.43 18.79
N ASN A 6 -8.41 8.53 19.51
CA ASN A 6 -7.16 8.89 20.18
C ASN A 6 -6.78 7.95 21.34
N GLU A 7 -7.72 7.23 21.91
CA GLU A 7 -7.47 6.27 22.99
C GLU A 7 -6.85 4.97 22.44
N ARG A 8 -6.99 4.74 21.13
CA ARG A 8 -6.47 3.55 20.46
C ARG A 8 -5.33 3.91 19.52
N TYR A 9 -4.12 3.42 19.82
CA TYR A 9 -2.91 3.64 19.02
C TYR A 9 -2.64 5.13 18.72
N LEU A 10 -2.94 6.03 19.65
CA LEU A 10 -2.78 7.48 19.50
C LEU A 10 -3.45 8.02 18.21
N GLY A 11 -4.67 7.55 17.92
CA GLY A 11 -5.42 7.93 16.72
C GLY A 11 -4.99 7.22 15.43
N LYS A 12 -4.00 6.33 15.49
CA LYS A 12 -3.44 5.64 14.30
C LYS A 12 -4.12 4.30 13.99
N GLY A 13 -5.19 3.94 14.69
CA GLY A 13 -5.98 2.74 14.43
C GLY A 13 -6.50 2.68 12.99
N VAL A 14 -6.66 1.47 12.43
CA VAL A 14 -7.06 1.23 11.04
C VAL A 14 -8.20 0.21 10.93
N THR A 15 -9.01 0.06 11.96
CA THR A 15 -10.12 -0.91 11.99
C THR A 15 -11.08 -0.70 10.84
N ARG A 16 -11.45 0.55 10.56
CA ARG A 16 -12.33 0.92 9.43
C ARG A 16 -11.75 0.51 8.07
N ALA A 17 -10.44 0.67 7.90
CA ALA A 17 -9.78 0.22 6.67
C ALA A 17 -9.81 -1.31 6.54
N VAL A 18 -9.62 -2.04 7.63
CA VAL A 18 -9.72 -3.51 7.68
C VAL A 18 -11.15 -3.97 7.38
N GLU A 19 -12.16 -3.33 7.96
CA GLU A 19 -13.57 -3.61 7.67
C GLU A 19 -13.88 -3.38 6.18
N ASN A 20 -13.43 -2.28 5.59
CA ASN A 20 -13.60 -2.02 4.16
C ASN A 20 -12.97 -3.13 3.29
N VAL A 21 -11.79 -3.65 3.69
CA VAL A 21 -11.18 -4.78 2.97
C VAL A 21 -12.04 -6.03 3.06
N ASN A 22 -12.49 -6.39 4.27
CA ASN A 22 -13.14 -7.66 4.51
C ASN A 22 -14.61 -7.70 4.01
N GLU A 23 -15.31 -6.57 4.06
CA GLU A 23 -16.74 -6.54 3.79
C GLU A 23 -17.08 -5.99 2.41
N LYS A 24 -16.36 -4.97 1.93
CA LYS A 24 -16.65 -4.32 0.66
C LYS A 24 -15.73 -4.81 -0.45
N ILE A 25 -14.43 -4.67 -0.26
CA ILE A 25 -13.44 -4.97 -1.30
C ILE A 25 -13.40 -6.47 -1.59
N ALA A 26 -13.40 -7.31 -0.54
CA ALA A 26 -13.37 -8.76 -0.71
C ALA A 26 -14.56 -9.26 -1.55
N TYR A 27 -15.76 -8.72 -1.30
CA TYR A 27 -16.96 -9.08 -2.05
C TYR A 27 -16.86 -8.69 -3.53
N GLU A 28 -16.37 -7.48 -3.81
CA GLU A 28 -16.27 -6.97 -5.20
C GLU A 28 -15.21 -7.69 -6.02
N LEU A 29 -14.14 -8.16 -5.38
CA LEU A 29 -13.07 -8.89 -6.06
C LEU A 29 -13.32 -10.40 -6.17
N GLU A 30 -14.38 -10.92 -5.56
CA GLU A 30 -14.69 -12.35 -5.61
C GLU A 30 -14.90 -12.82 -7.05
N GLY A 31 -14.11 -13.82 -7.46
CA GLY A 31 -14.16 -14.39 -8.81
C GLY A 31 -13.30 -13.68 -9.85
N LEU A 32 -12.64 -12.58 -9.52
CA LEU A 32 -11.66 -11.97 -10.41
C LEU A 32 -10.34 -12.77 -10.43
N ASP A 33 -9.68 -12.74 -11.58
CA ASP A 33 -8.37 -13.37 -11.74
C ASP A 33 -7.28 -12.49 -11.11
N ALA A 34 -6.58 -13.02 -10.10
CA ALA A 34 -5.46 -12.33 -9.46
C ALA A 34 -4.29 -12.03 -10.40
N LEU A 35 -4.22 -12.67 -11.56
CA LEU A 35 -3.21 -12.38 -12.59
C LEU A 35 -3.52 -11.10 -13.37
N ASP A 36 -4.77 -10.64 -13.38
CA ASP A 36 -5.17 -9.39 -14.01
C ASP A 36 -5.09 -8.22 -13.03
N GLN A 37 -3.85 -7.79 -12.75
CA GLN A 37 -3.59 -6.68 -11.84
C GLN A 37 -4.31 -5.39 -12.26
N SER A 38 -4.39 -5.13 -13.57
CA SER A 38 -5.03 -3.91 -14.07
C SER A 38 -6.52 -3.90 -13.76
N LEU A 39 -7.21 -5.01 -13.99
CA LEU A 39 -8.63 -5.16 -13.67
C LEU A 39 -8.88 -4.99 -12.16
N ILE A 40 -8.03 -5.61 -11.32
CA ILE A 40 -8.13 -5.48 -9.87
C ILE A 40 -7.98 -4.01 -9.45
N ASP A 41 -6.95 -3.33 -9.93
CA ASP A 41 -6.68 -1.94 -9.54
C ASP A 41 -7.76 -0.99 -10.05
N GLU A 42 -8.25 -1.17 -11.27
CA GLU A 42 -9.37 -0.41 -11.82
C GLU A 42 -10.67 -0.62 -11.02
N THR A 43 -10.94 -1.86 -10.63
CA THR A 43 -12.10 -2.21 -9.78
C THR A 43 -12.00 -1.52 -8.42
N LEU A 44 -10.82 -1.56 -7.78
CA LEU A 44 -10.59 -0.88 -6.51
C LEU A 44 -10.77 0.63 -6.61
N ILE A 45 -10.27 1.24 -7.68
CA ILE A 45 -10.39 2.67 -7.94
C ILE A 45 -11.85 3.06 -8.17
N ALA A 46 -12.59 2.28 -8.95
CA ALA A 46 -13.98 2.51 -9.23
C ALA A 46 -14.87 2.34 -8.00
N LEU A 47 -14.56 1.34 -7.15
CA LEU A 47 -15.31 1.07 -5.92
C LEU A 47 -15.15 2.20 -4.91
N ASP A 48 -13.96 2.79 -4.76
CA ASP A 48 -13.75 3.97 -3.91
C ASP A 48 -14.45 5.21 -4.47
N GLY A 49 -14.39 5.42 -5.78
CA GLY A 49 -15.08 6.49 -6.51
C GLY A 49 -14.60 7.91 -6.19
N THR A 50 -13.66 8.08 -5.26
CA THR A 50 -13.12 9.40 -4.88
C THR A 50 -11.76 9.67 -5.53
N GLU A 51 -11.46 10.92 -5.81
CA GLU A 51 -10.18 11.32 -6.42
C GLU A 51 -8.97 10.93 -5.56
N ASN A 52 -9.07 11.12 -4.24
CA ASN A 52 -8.00 10.91 -3.28
C ASN A 52 -8.08 9.60 -2.49
N LYS A 53 -8.96 8.68 -2.90
CA LYS A 53 -9.17 7.37 -2.26
C LYS A 53 -9.55 7.49 -0.77
N SER A 54 -10.46 8.43 -0.47
CA SER A 54 -10.84 8.75 0.91
C SER A 54 -12.04 7.94 1.43
N ASP A 55 -12.83 7.30 0.59
CA ASP A 55 -13.98 6.51 1.03
C ASP A 55 -13.52 5.18 1.65
N LEU A 56 -12.86 4.35 0.89
CA LEU A 56 -12.34 3.07 1.39
C LEU A 56 -11.00 3.22 2.12
N GLY A 57 -10.24 4.23 1.72
CA GLY A 57 -8.90 4.52 2.22
C GLY A 57 -7.79 3.98 1.32
N ALA A 58 -6.86 4.86 0.94
CA ALA A 58 -5.72 4.49 0.11
C ALA A 58 -4.88 3.35 0.72
N ASN A 59 -4.80 3.26 2.04
CA ASN A 59 -4.13 2.16 2.74
C ASN A 59 -4.84 0.81 2.53
N ALA A 60 -6.18 0.78 2.53
CA ALA A 60 -6.94 -0.43 2.24
C ALA A 60 -6.74 -0.88 0.78
N LEU A 61 -6.91 0.03 -0.17
CA LEU A 61 -6.74 -0.25 -1.59
C LEU A 61 -5.34 -0.77 -1.91
N LEU A 62 -4.31 -0.06 -1.43
CA LEU A 62 -2.92 -0.44 -1.66
C LEU A 62 -2.57 -1.79 -1.04
N ALA A 63 -3.07 -2.09 0.15
CA ALA A 63 -2.86 -3.39 0.80
C ALA A 63 -3.40 -4.54 -0.06
N VAL A 64 -4.59 -4.38 -0.64
CA VAL A 64 -5.21 -5.40 -1.49
C VAL A 64 -4.49 -5.52 -2.83
N SER A 65 -4.16 -4.41 -3.49
CA SER A 65 -3.40 -4.39 -4.75
C SER A 65 -2.05 -5.12 -4.60
N LEU A 66 -1.31 -4.82 -3.53
CA LEU A 66 -0.04 -5.50 -3.24
C LEU A 66 -0.22 -6.99 -2.90
N ALA A 67 -1.30 -7.34 -2.22
CA ALA A 67 -1.61 -8.75 -1.91
C ALA A 67 -1.93 -9.53 -3.17
N ALA A 68 -2.69 -8.96 -4.12
CA ALA A 68 -2.98 -9.56 -5.41
C ALA A 68 -1.70 -9.81 -6.23
N ALA A 69 -0.82 -8.81 -6.33
CA ALA A 69 0.47 -8.96 -7.01
C ALA A 69 1.34 -10.07 -6.39
N ARG A 70 1.34 -10.19 -5.05
CA ARG A 70 2.06 -11.26 -4.36
C ARG A 70 1.46 -12.64 -4.62
N ALA A 71 0.13 -12.74 -4.61
CA ALA A 71 -0.58 -13.98 -4.91
C ALA A 71 -0.30 -14.43 -6.35
N ALA A 72 -0.37 -13.51 -7.31
CA ALA A 72 -0.07 -13.75 -8.71
C ALA A 72 1.38 -14.22 -8.93
N ALA A 73 2.34 -13.56 -8.29
CA ALA A 73 3.75 -13.94 -8.33
C ALA A 73 3.97 -15.36 -7.75
N ALA A 74 3.35 -15.65 -6.61
CA ALA A 74 3.43 -16.97 -5.98
C ALA A 74 2.79 -18.06 -6.85
N PHE A 75 1.64 -17.77 -7.46
CA PHE A 75 0.97 -18.70 -8.39
C PHE A 75 1.85 -19.04 -9.60
N GLN A 76 2.59 -18.06 -10.10
CA GLN A 76 3.54 -18.25 -11.22
C GLN A 76 4.92 -18.77 -10.77
N GLU A 77 5.09 -19.10 -9.49
CA GLU A 77 6.37 -19.57 -8.94
C GLU A 77 7.53 -18.59 -9.16
N MET A 78 7.21 -17.28 -9.19
CA MET A 78 8.19 -16.21 -9.40
C MET A 78 8.37 -15.34 -8.15
N PRO A 79 9.59 -14.85 -7.89
CA PRO A 79 9.75 -13.80 -6.87
C PRO A 79 9.08 -12.50 -7.35
N LEU A 80 8.50 -11.76 -6.40
CA LEU A 80 7.69 -10.56 -6.69
C LEU A 80 8.43 -9.53 -7.56
N TYR A 81 9.73 -9.30 -7.31
CA TYR A 81 10.51 -8.34 -8.10
C TYR A 81 10.56 -8.72 -9.59
N ARG A 82 10.59 -10.03 -9.89
CA ARG A 82 10.61 -10.53 -11.27
C ARG A 82 9.23 -10.46 -11.90
N TYR A 83 8.19 -10.75 -11.13
CA TYR A 83 6.80 -10.64 -11.57
C TYR A 83 6.48 -9.20 -12.00
N ILE A 84 6.83 -8.22 -11.17
CA ILE A 84 6.58 -6.80 -11.46
C ILE A 84 7.54 -6.25 -12.52
N GLY A 85 8.83 -6.56 -12.42
CA GLY A 85 9.88 -5.96 -13.26
C GLY A 85 10.16 -6.70 -14.56
N GLY A 86 9.58 -7.88 -14.75
CA GLY A 86 9.78 -8.69 -15.95
C GLY A 86 11.19 -9.28 -16.09
N ALA A 87 11.54 -9.71 -17.31
CA ALA A 87 12.78 -10.42 -17.61
C ALA A 87 14.06 -9.59 -17.34
N ASN A 88 13.95 -8.27 -17.36
CA ASN A 88 15.07 -7.35 -17.17
C ASN A 88 15.29 -6.90 -15.72
N ALA A 89 14.46 -7.37 -14.78
CA ALA A 89 14.55 -7.03 -13.36
C ALA A 89 15.74 -7.72 -12.68
N ARG A 90 16.93 -7.23 -12.92
CA ARG A 90 18.20 -7.78 -12.39
C ARG A 90 19.21 -6.72 -11.94
N VAL A 91 18.80 -5.46 -11.93
CA VAL A 91 19.62 -4.36 -11.43
C VAL A 91 19.07 -3.95 -10.08
N LEU A 92 19.91 -4.02 -9.04
CA LEU A 92 19.52 -3.51 -7.72
C LEU A 92 19.45 -1.98 -7.77
N PRO A 93 18.42 -1.37 -7.17
CA PRO A 93 18.38 0.09 -7.03
C PRO A 93 19.55 0.58 -6.17
N VAL A 94 19.95 1.84 -6.38
CA VAL A 94 20.89 2.49 -5.49
C VAL A 94 20.26 2.55 -4.10
N PRO A 95 20.93 2.04 -3.06
CA PRO A 95 20.40 2.12 -1.70
C PRO A 95 20.25 3.59 -1.26
N MET A 96 19.11 3.90 -0.69
CA MET A 96 18.86 5.20 -0.08
C MET A 96 18.65 5.02 1.42
N MET A 97 19.31 5.83 2.23
CA MET A 97 19.18 5.78 3.68
C MET A 97 18.90 7.16 4.24
N ASN A 98 17.84 7.26 5.02
CA ASN A 98 17.56 8.42 5.86
C ASN A 98 18.51 8.43 7.04
N ILE A 99 19.44 9.40 7.09
CA ILE A 99 20.47 9.48 8.13
C ILE A 99 20.06 10.45 9.25
N ILE A 100 19.41 11.54 8.90
CA ILE A 100 18.92 12.53 9.84
C ILE A 100 17.43 12.72 9.61
N ASN A 101 16.66 12.64 10.70
CA ASN A 101 15.25 12.94 10.73
C ASN A 101 14.98 14.06 11.73
N GLY A 102 14.18 15.03 11.32
CA GLY A 102 13.76 16.15 12.17
C GLY A 102 12.38 16.67 11.75
N GLY A 103 12.07 17.90 12.08
CA GLY A 103 10.78 18.50 11.78
C GLY A 103 9.62 17.66 12.31
N ALA A 104 8.67 17.32 11.43
CA ALA A 104 7.51 16.50 11.79
C ALA A 104 7.82 14.99 11.94
N HIS A 105 9.00 14.53 11.52
CA HIS A 105 9.38 13.12 11.52
C HIS A 105 10.08 12.66 12.79
N ALA A 106 10.57 13.57 13.62
CA ALA A 106 11.26 13.23 14.87
C ALA A 106 11.04 14.31 15.93
N ASP A 107 10.94 13.90 17.18
CA ASP A 107 10.84 14.81 18.33
C ASP A 107 12.24 15.27 18.75
N ASN A 108 12.75 16.25 18.02
CA ASN A 108 14.04 16.89 18.28
C ASN A 108 14.02 18.36 17.77
N ASN A 109 15.15 19.04 17.88
CA ASN A 109 15.31 20.45 17.48
C ASN A 109 15.93 20.63 16.09
N VAL A 110 15.92 19.61 15.26
CA VAL A 110 16.43 19.67 13.87
C VAL A 110 15.29 20.15 12.96
N ASP A 111 15.49 21.27 12.28
CA ASP A 111 14.47 21.87 11.40
C ASP A 111 14.30 21.08 10.10
N PHE A 112 15.35 20.41 9.62
CA PHE A 112 15.29 19.59 8.42
C PHE A 112 14.54 18.29 8.68
N GLN A 113 13.50 18.04 7.87
CA GLN A 113 12.64 16.87 8.02
C GLN A 113 13.37 15.56 7.73
N GLU A 114 14.18 15.54 6.68
CA GLU A 114 14.96 14.38 6.25
C GLU A 114 16.26 14.77 5.57
N PHE A 115 17.31 14.01 5.86
CA PHE A 115 18.55 14.00 5.10
C PHE A 115 18.88 12.57 4.67
N MET A 116 18.98 12.39 3.37
CA MET A 116 19.13 11.07 2.75
C MET A 116 20.49 10.97 2.07
N ILE A 117 21.15 9.84 2.24
CA ILE A 117 22.33 9.47 1.45
C ILE A 117 21.97 8.41 0.41
N MET A 118 22.67 8.42 -0.73
CA MET A 118 22.52 7.47 -1.81
C MET A 118 23.89 6.91 -2.20
#